data_e37187f6a3c88856870e8d2743fa7fa2
#
_entry.id   e37187f6a3c88856870e8d2743fa7fa2
#
_cell.length_a   1.000
_cell.length_b   1.000
_cell.length_c   1.000
_cell.angle_alpha   90.00
_cell.angle_beta   90.00
_cell.angle_gamma   90.00
#
_symmetry.space_group_name_H-M   'P 1'
#
loop_
_entity.id
_entity.type
_entity.pdbx_description
1 polymer ?
#
loop_
_entity_poly.entity_id
_entity_poly.type
_entity_poly.pdbx_seq_one_letter_code
_entity_poly.pdbx_strand_id
1 'polypeptide(L)'
;REAAAQTGLAEGTPVICGTGDSTSEAISVGLTEPGTAFFQYGSSMFYYYCVDRMVQDYISSGGNGSVKGGKVFTIPGTFCLGDGTNAAGTLTRWVRDTFYGEELEMERKGGKNAYAVMAGEAGEIQPGSEGLMILPYIYGERSPIQDPLATGMMFGLKGRHTRKHINRAAL
;
A
#
# COMPACT_ATOMS: atom_id res chain seq x y z
N ARG A 1 32.34 5.86 25.88
CA ARG A 1 32.68 5.30 27.22
C ARG A 1 31.42 4.93 27.99
N GLU A 2 30.53 5.87 28.22
CA GLU A 2 29.31 5.61 29.01
C GLU A 2 28.44 4.52 28.39
N ALA A 3 28.14 4.59 27.08
CA ALA A 3 27.40 3.56 26.37
C ALA A 3 28.10 2.18 26.43
N ALA A 4 29.41 2.13 26.30
CA ALA A 4 30.17 0.88 26.41
C ALA A 4 30.04 0.26 27.81
N ALA A 5 30.08 1.08 28.86
CA ALA A 5 29.86 0.61 30.22
C ALA A 5 28.43 0.08 30.45
N GLN A 6 27.42 0.70 29.83
CA GLN A 6 26.04 0.28 29.99
C GLN A 6 25.67 -0.97 29.13
N THR A 7 26.27 -1.10 27.94
CA THR A 7 25.91 -2.18 26.98
C THR A 7 26.86 -3.38 27.04
N GLY A 8 28.01 -3.26 27.68
CA GLY A 8 29.06 -4.28 27.67
C GLY A 8 29.84 -4.37 26.36
N LEU A 9 29.60 -3.50 25.40
CA LEU A 9 30.38 -3.42 24.17
C LEU A 9 31.75 -2.78 24.40
N ALA A 10 32.72 -3.11 23.54
CA ALA A 10 34.04 -2.47 23.60
C ALA A 10 33.92 -0.98 23.29
N GLU A 11 34.74 -0.16 23.98
CA GLU A 11 34.84 1.27 23.67
C GLU A 11 35.36 1.43 22.23
N GLY A 12 34.69 2.29 21.45
CA GLY A 12 35.00 2.49 20.03
C GLY A 12 34.29 1.54 19.07
N THR A 13 33.41 0.65 19.54
CA THR A 13 32.56 -0.16 18.66
C THR A 13 31.74 0.75 17.73
N PRO A 14 31.87 0.61 16.40
CA PRO A 14 31.10 1.41 15.47
C PRO A 14 29.59 1.13 15.63
N VAL A 15 28.82 2.20 15.76
CA VAL A 15 27.36 2.14 15.80
C VAL A 15 26.83 2.93 14.61
N ILE A 16 26.10 2.25 13.73
CA ILE A 16 25.47 2.88 12.57
C ILE A 16 24.00 3.14 12.88
N CYS A 17 23.49 4.27 12.38
CA CYS A 17 22.06 4.50 12.38
C CYS A 17 21.40 3.53 11.41
N GLY A 18 20.37 2.84 11.89
CA GLY A 18 19.45 2.11 11.01
C GLY A 18 18.46 3.05 10.33
N THR A 19 17.58 2.47 9.55
CA THR A 19 16.44 3.17 8.95
C THR A 19 15.16 2.41 9.25
N GLY A 20 14.00 3.01 8.95
CA GLY A 20 12.71 2.33 9.09
C GLY A 20 12.56 1.16 8.11
N ASP A 21 11.70 0.21 8.47
CA ASP A 21 11.39 -0.99 7.67
C ASP A 21 10.99 -0.66 6.23
N SER A 22 10.01 0.22 6.04
CA SER A 22 9.54 0.65 4.71
C SER A 22 10.64 1.29 3.85
N THR A 23 11.57 2.01 4.49
CA THR A 23 12.72 2.61 3.80
C THR A 23 13.73 1.53 3.41
N SER A 24 13.95 0.55 4.29
CA SER A 24 14.82 -0.60 4.00
C SER A 24 14.28 -1.43 2.84
N GLU A 25 12.95 -1.68 2.82
CA GLU A 25 12.28 -2.35 1.70
C GLU A 25 12.49 -1.58 0.39
N ALA A 26 12.26 -0.27 0.40
CA ALA A 26 12.42 0.58 -0.78
C ALA A 26 13.85 0.53 -1.34
N ILE A 27 14.87 0.62 -0.48
CA ILE A 27 16.27 0.54 -0.89
C ILE A 27 16.60 -0.86 -1.42
N SER A 28 16.08 -1.91 -0.81
CA SER A 28 16.35 -3.31 -1.21
C SER A 28 15.92 -3.62 -2.64
N VAL A 29 14.93 -2.90 -3.16
CA VAL A 29 14.45 -3.02 -4.53
C VAL A 29 14.95 -1.91 -5.47
N GLY A 30 15.91 -1.11 -5.00
CA GLY A 30 16.63 -0.15 -5.85
C GLY A 30 16.08 1.27 -5.84
N LEU A 31 15.28 1.70 -4.87
CA LEU A 31 14.91 3.11 -4.72
C LEU A 31 16.12 3.91 -4.20
N THR A 32 17.01 4.29 -5.09
CA THR A 32 18.29 4.97 -4.73
C THR A 32 18.49 6.30 -5.45
N GLU A 33 17.69 6.61 -6.46
CA GLU A 33 17.89 7.77 -7.33
C GLU A 33 16.65 8.65 -7.42
N PRO A 34 16.81 9.99 -7.45
CA PRO A 34 15.71 10.90 -7.74
C PRO A 34 15.02 10.59 -9.06
N GLY A 35 13.70 10.76 -9.09
CA GLY A 35 12.87 10.45 -10.25
C GLY A 35 12.36 9.01 -10.29
N THR A 36 12.74 8.18 -9.33
CA THR A 36 12.24 6.80 -9.21
C THR A 36 11.16 6.69 -8.14
N ALA A 37 10.28 5.71 -8.28
CA ALA A 37 9.21 5.42 -7.34
C ALA A 37 9.20 3.94 -6.94
N PHE A 38 8.80 3.69 -5.72
CA PHE A 38 8.59 2.37 -5.14
C PHE A 38 7.14 2.26 -4.68
N PHE A 39 6.51 1.13 -4.99
CA PHE A 39 5.18 0.79 -4.51
C PHE A 39 5.24 -0.53 -3.75
N GLN A 40 4.76 -0.53 -2.52
CA GLN A 40 4.61 -1.73 -1.71
C GLN A 40 3.13 -2.12 -1.69
N TYR A 41 2.85 -3.32 -2.19
CA TYR A 41 1.52 -3.93 -2.17
C TYR A 41 1.48 -5.05 -1.13
N GLY A 42 0.98 -4.72 0.06
CA GLY A 42 0.73 -5.67 1.14
C GLY A 42 -0.76 -5.72 1.48
N SER A 43 -1.07 -5.92 2.75
CA SER A 43 -2.45 -5.76 3.27
C SER A 43 -2.95 -4.33 3.06
N SER A 44 -2.09 -3.34 3.30
CA SER A 44 -2.20 -1.95 2.87
C SER A 44 -1.26 -1.70 1.68
N MET A 45 -1.35 -0.54 1.07
CA MET A 45 -0.38 -0.09 0.07
C MET A 45 0.25 1.22 0.52
N PHE A 46 1.53 1.38 0.23
CA PHE A 46 2.19 2.68 0.29
C PHE A 46 3.15 2.86 -0.87
N TYR A 47 3.54 4.10 -1.12
CA TYR A 47 4.54 4.43 -2.11
C TYR A 47 5.57 5.42 -1.58
N TYR A 48 6.76 5.37 -2.14
CA TYR A 48 7.77 6.40 -2.00
C TYR A 48 8.22 6.86 -3.39
N TYR A 49 8.38 8.17 -3.52
CA TYR A 49 8.97 8.80 -4.69
C TYR A 49 10.20 9.55 -4.25
N CYS A 50 11.37 9.17 -4.77
CA CYS A 50 12.65 9.78 -4.44
C CYS A 50 12.82 11.09 -5.21
N VAL A 51 13.24 12.14 -4.51
CA VAL A 51 13.47 13.48 -5.06
C VAL A 51 14.81 14.04 -4.61
N ASP A 52 15.37 14.98 -5.38
CA ASP A 52 16.68 15.62 -5.15
C ASP A 52 16.61 16.84 -4.22
N ARG A 53 15.42 17.28 -3.82
CA ARG A 53 15.23 18.43 -2.95
C ARG A 53 14.05 18.25 -2.00
N MET A 54 14.11 18.95 -0.88
CA MET A 54 12.98 18.98 0.06
C MET A 54 11.78 19.70 -0.59
N VAL A 55 10.65 19.01 -0.65
CA VAL A 55 9.36 19.58 -1.07
C VAL A 55 8.58 19.94 0.18
N GLN A 56 8.35 21.23 0.40
CA GLN A 56 7.69 21.72 1.62
C GLN A 56 6.16 21.70 1.53
N ASP A 57 5.61 21.87 0.34
CA ASP A 57 4.16 22.01 0.11
C ASP A 57 3.55 20.75 -0.53
N TYR A 58 4.09 19.60 -0.21
CA TYR A 58 3.47 18.34 -0.62
C TYR A 58 2.19 18.11 0.19
N ILE A 59 1.06 18.19 -0.47
CA ILE A 59 -0.23 17.81 0.11
C ILE A 59 -0.26 16.28 0.23
N SER A 60 0.34 15.77 1.26
CA SER A 60 -0.03 14.48 1.77
C SER A 60 -1.32 14.72 2.55
N SER A 61 -2.34 14.18 2.06
CA SER A 61 -3.69 14.13 2.48
C SER A 61 -3.87 13.80 3.96
N GLY A 62 -3.83 14.81 4.76
CA GLY A 62 -4.42 14.79 6.08
C GLY A 62 -5.63 15.69 6.05
N GLY A 63 -6.81 15.18 6.34
CA GLY A 63 -8.10 15.83 6.24
C GLY A 63 -8.28 17.18 6.97
N ASN A 64 -7.21 17.75 7.49
CA ASN A 64 -7.19 19.06 8.13
C ASN A 64 -6.24 20.04 7.43
N GLY A 65 -5.91 19.81 6.15
CA GLY A 65 -5.01 20.72 5.43
C GLY A 65 -3.57 20.70 5.94
N SER A 66 -3.18 19.67 6.67
CA SER A 66 -1.80 19.54 7.11
C SER A 66 -0.92 19.19 5.93
N VAL A 67 -0.19 20.18 5.46
CA VAL A 67 0.90 20.02 4.51
C VAL A 67 1.97 19.17 5.16
N LYS A 68 2.16 17.95 4.67
CA LYS A 68 3.32 17.15 5.06
C LYS A 68 4.41 17.43 4.04
N GLY A 69 5.52 17.97 4.49
CA GLY A 69 6.72 18.12 3.68
C GLY A 69 7.31 16.73 3.32
N GLY A 70 8.14 16.70 2.31
CA GLY A 70 8.98 15.55 2.01
C GLY A 70 9.82 15.17 3.24
N LYS A 71 10.20 13.91 3.32
CA LYS A 71 11.07 13.38 4.38
C LYS A 71 12.49 13.27 3.86
N VAL A 72 13.46 13.46 4.74
CA VAL A 72 14.85 13.06 4.43
C VAL A 72 14.85 11.56 4.16
N PHE A 73 15.44 11.19 3.05
CA PHE A 73 15.58 9.78 2.70
C PHE A 73 16.93 9.23 3.20
N THR A 74 17.08 7.93 3.24
CA THR A 74 18.30 7.28 3.79
C THR A 74 19.51 7.46 2.87
N ILE A 75 19.29 7.64 1.58
CA ILE A 75 20.36 7.94 0.62
C ILE A 75 20.81 9.39 0.80
N PRO A 76 22.09 9.67 1.09
CA PRO A 76 22.57 11.02 1.33
C PRO A 76 22.21 11.99 0.19
N GLY A 77 21.71 13.16 0.55
CA GLY A 77 21.34 14.20 -0.42
C GLY A 77 20.01 13.97 -1.11
N THR A 78 19.25 12.95 -0.74
CA THR A 78 17.92 12.68 -1.31
C THR A 78 16.81 12.83 -0.27
N PHE A 79 15.60 13.00 -0.78
CA PHE A 79 14.37 13.11 0.01
C PHE A 79 13.32 12.17 -0.57
N CYS A 80 12.28 11.88 0.16
CA CYS A 80 11.16 11.11 -0.36
C CYS A 80 9.81 11.75 -0.06
N LEU A 81 8.93 11.66 -1.03
CA LEU A 81 7.50 11.86 -0.88
C LEU A 81 6.86 10.50 -0.75
N GLY A 82 5.89 10.35 0.13
CA GLY A 82 5.26 9.05 0.27
C GLY A 82 3.98 9.09 1.06
N ASP A 83 3.09 8.21 0.68
CA ASP A 83 1.78 8.05 1.31
C ASP A 83 1.23 6.65 1.05
N GLY A 84 0.05 6.33 1.58
CA GLY A 84 -0.53 5.01 1.36
C GLY A 84 -1.96 4.89 1.83
N THR A 85 -2.63 3.85 1.38
CA THR A 85 -4.00 3.48 1.74
C THR A 85 -4.03 2.30 2.71
N ASN A 86 -5.05 2.24 3.55
CA ASN A 86 -5.23 1.16 4.52
C ASN A 86 -5.63 -0.17 3.88
N ALA A 87 -6.23 -0.15 2.70
CA ALA A 87 -6.74 -1.35 2.05
C ALA A 87 -6.22 -1.53 0.62
N ALA A 88 -5.41 -2.57 0.44
CA ALA A 88 -4.99 -3.09 -0.86
C ALA A 88 -5.25 -4.59 -0.91
N GLY A 89 -4.34 -5.43 -0.45
CA GLY A 89 -4.58 -6.88 -0.33
C GLY A 89 -5.72 -7.24 0.61
N THR A 90 -6.03 -6.39 1.62
CA THR A 90 -7.22 -6.56 2.46
C THR A 90 -8.51 -6.32 1.68
N LEU A 91 -8.55 -5.40 0.71
CA LEU A 91 -9.70 -5.23 -0.18
C LEU A 91 -9.89 -6.48 -1.06
N THR A 92 -8.81 -6.98 -1.66
CA THR A 92 -8.87 -8.20 -2.47
C THR A 92 -9.33 -9.40 -1.65
N ARG A 93 -8.88 -9.51 -0.40
CA ARG A 93 -9.34 -10.53 0.54
C ARG A 93 -10.83 -10.38 0.84
N TRP A 94 -11.29 -9.16 1.10
CA TRP A 94 -12.70 -8.89 1.35
C TRP A 94 -13.57 -9.28 0.15
N VAL A 95 -13.14 -8.96 -1.08
CA VAL A 95 -13.84 -9.39 -2.31
C VAL A 95 -13.90 -10.91 -2.39
N ARG A 96 -12.80 -11.60 -2.10
CA ARG A 96 -12.75 -13.07 -2.06
C ARG A 96 -13.75 -13.64 -1.05
N ASP A 97 -13.68 -13.17 0.17
CA ASP A 97 -14.47 -13.71 1.29
C ASP A 97 -15.98 -13.41 1.10
N THR A 98 -16.31 -12.33 0.40
CA THR A 98 -17.69 -11.91 0.15
C THR A 98 -18.32 -12.57 -1.07
N PHE A 99 -17.57 -12.74 -2.16
CA PHE A 99 -18.13 -13.12 -3.47
C PHE A 99 -17.63 -14.46 -4.01
N TYR A 100 -16.65 -15.10 -3.37
CA TYR A 100 -15.99 -16.33 -3.83
C TYR A 100 -15.99 -17.44 -2.76
N GLY A 101 -17.07 -17.53 -1.98
CA GLY A 101 -17.19 -18.52 -0.90
C GLY A 101 -17.14 -19.97 -1.39
N GLU A 102 -17.71 -20.26 -2.56
CA GLU A 102 -17.67 -21.61 -3.16
C GLU A 102 -16.26 -21.99 -3.56
N GLU A 103 -15.51 -21.07 -4.14
CA GLU A 103 -14.12 -21.28 -4.55
C GLU A 103 -13.20 -21.50 -3.34
N LEU A 104 -13.46 -20.79 -2.24
CA LEU A 104 -12.77 -21.02 -0.96
C LEU A 104 -13.05 -22.42 -0.40
N GLU A 105 -14.29 -22.88 -0.50
CA GLU A 105 -14.67 -24.21 -0.04
C GLU A 105 -14.05 -25.32 -0.92
N MET A 106 -13.98 -25.07 -2.23
CA MET A 106 -13.28 -25.97 -3.16
C MET A 106 -11.77 -26.02 -2.90
N GLU A 107 -11.14 -24.86 -2.64
CA GLU A 107 -9.71 -24.81 -2.27
C GLU A 107 -9.42 -25.60 -1.00
N ARG A 108 -10.25 -25.51 0.05
CA ARG A 108 -10.13 -26.28 1.29
C ARG A 108 -10.21 -27.79 1.07
N LYS A 109 -10.90 -28.22 0.01
CA LYS A 109 -11.02 -29.62 -0.40
C LYS A 109 -9.91 -30.07 -1.37
N GLY A 110 -8.87 -29.25 -1.55
CA GLY A 110 -7.74 -29.53 -2.43
C GLY A 110 -7.94 -29.14 -3.90
N GLY A 111 -8.98 -28.35 -4.18
CA GLY A 111 -9.22 -27.79 -5.50
C GLY A 111 -8.37 -26.57 -5.84
N LYS A 112 -8.73 -25.86 -6.88
CA LYS A 112 -8.01 -24.68 -7.37
C LYS A 112 -8.05 -23.57 -6.32
N ASN A 113 -6.92 -22.87 -6.16
CA ASN A 113 -6.81 -21.72 -5.28
C ASN A 113 -7.79 -20.62 -5.68
N ALA A 114 -8.54 -20.07 -4.72
CA ALA A 114 -9.57 -19.06 -4.96
C ALA A 114 -9.02 -17.79 -5.61
N TYR A 115 -7.84 -17.30 -5.21
CA TYR A 115 -7.22 -16.14 -5.86
C TYR A 115 -6.83 -16.43 -7.31
N ALA A 116 -6.46 -17.65 -7.65
CA ALA A 116 -6.18 -18.01 -9.03
C ALA A 116 -7.45 -18.03 -9.91
N VAL A 117 -8.60 -18.36 -9.33
CA VAL A 117 -9.90 -18.22 -10.01
C VAL A 117 -10.24 -16.73 -10.18
N MET A 118 -10.12 -15.94 -9.11
CA MET A 118 -10.34 -14.49 -9.14
C MET A 118 -9.48 -13.80 -10.21
N ALA A 119 -8.19 -14.12 -10.27
CA ALA A 119 -7.27 -13.54 -11.27
C ALA A 119 -7.71 -13.88 -12.70
N GLY A 120 -8.13 -15.13 -12.95
CA GLY A 120 -8.67 -15.55 -14.24
C GLY A 120 -9.92 -14.75 -14.62
N GLU A 121 -10.90 -14.67 -13.71
CA GLU A 121 -12.14 -13.95 -13.95
C GLU A 121 -11.92 -12.42 -14.14
N ALA A 122 -11.00 -11.82 -13.38
CA ALA A 122 -10.64 -10.42 -13.56
C ALA A 122 -10.02 -10.16 -14.95
N GLY A 123 -9.24 -11.13 -15.47
CA GLY A 123 -8.64 -11.07 -16.80
C GLY A 123 -9.66 -11.02 -17.95
N GLU A 124 -10.88 -11.51 -17.74
CA GLU A 124 -11.96 -11.45 -18.72
C GLU A 124 -12.59 -10.04 -18.84
N ILE A 125 -12.39 -9.18 -17.84
CA ILE A 125 -12.96 -7.83 -17.81
C ILE A 125 -11.90 -6.82 -18.24
N GLN A 126 -12.25 -5.92 -19.14
CA GLN A 126 -11.34 -4.86 -19.59
C GLN A 126 -10.90 -3.96 -18.44
N PRO A 127 -9.66 -3.41 -18.50
CA PRO A 127 -9.21 -2.38 -17.55
C PRO A 127 -10.23 -1.24 -17.43
N GLY A 128 -10.46 -0.78 -16.17
CA GLY A 128 -11.48 0.21 -15.87
C GLY A 128 -12.86 -0.35 -15.59
N SER A 129 -13.03 -1.71 -15.56
CA SER A 129 -14.24 -2.42 -15.12
C SER A 129 -15.55 -1.85 -15.66
N GLU A 130 -15.54 -1.42 -16.93
CA GLU A 130 -16.69 -0.78 -17.60
C GLU A 130 -17.27 0.43 -16.85
N GLY A 131 -16.42 1.15 -16.12
CA GLY A 131 -16.75 2.34 -15.33
C GLY A 131 -17.19 2.05 -13.89
N LEU A 132 -17.07 0.81 -13.43
CA LEU A 132 -17.21 0.50 -12.00
C LEU A 132 -15.92 0.89 -11.28
N MET A 133 -16.05 1.69 -10.22
CA MET A 133 -14.95 2.11 -9.35
C MET A 133 -15.24 1.70 -7.91
N ILE A 134 -14.18 1.36 -7.17
CA ILE A 134 -14.25 1.07 -5.74
C ILE A 134 -13.40 2.08 -4.98
N LEU A 135 -14.00 2.75 -4.00
CA LEU A 135 -13.28 3.49 -2.99
C LEU A 135 -12.91 2.52 -1.85
N PRO A 136 -11.63 2.26 -1.59
CA PRO A 136 -11.21 1.10 -0.79
C PRO A 136 -11.27 1.32 0.74
N TYR A 137 -12.03 2.27 1.25
CA TYR A 137 -12.01 2.70 2.65
C TYR A 137 -12.78 1.77 3.59
N ILE A 138 -12.74 0.46 3.34
CA ILE A 138 -13.49 -0.55 4.12
C ILE A 138 -12.96 -0.76 5.55
N TYR A 139 -11.78 -0.20 5.87
CA TYR A 139 -11.15 -0.22 7.20
C TYR A 139 -10.74 1.19 7.64
N GLY A 140 -11.55 2.18 7.33
CA GLY A 140 -11.15 3.58 7.46
C GLY A 140 -10.05 3.94 6.45
N GLU A 141 -9.59 5.18 6.49
CA GLU A 141 -8.51 5.59 5.60
C GLU A 141 -7.49 6.48 6.30
N ARG A 142 -6.21 6.24 5.97
CA ARG A 142 -5.07 7.02 6.42
C ARG A 142 -4.78 8.17 5.47
N SER A 143 -4.80 7.92 4.19
CA SER A 143 -4.52 8.87 3.13
C SER A 143 -5.57 8.75 2.03
N PRO A 144 -6.15 9.83 1.59
CA PRO A 144 -5.86 11.25 1.81
C PRO A 144 -6.55 11.91 3.02
N ILE A 145 -7.43 11.27 3.72
CA ILE A 145 -8.35 11.94 4.64
C ILE A 145 -8.06 11.72 6.13
N GLN A 146 -7.22 10.77 6.52
CA GLN A 146 -6.93 10.40 7.91
C GLN A 146 -8.19 10.25 8.78
N ASP A 147 -9.17 9.51 8.28
CA ASP A 147 -10.42 9.26 8.95
C ASP A 147 -10.60 7.75 9.21
N PRO A 148 -10.49 7.29 10.47
CA PRO A 148 -10.69 5.88 10.81
C PRO A 148 -12.15 5.42 10.64
N LEU A 149 -13.09 6.34 10.49
CA LEU A 149 -14.51 6.06 10.29
C LEU A 149 -14.92 6.16 8.82
N ALA A 150 -13.99 6.47 7.92
CA ALA A 150 -14.25 6.48 6.49
C ALA A 150 -14.76 5.10 6.02
N THR A 151 -15.69 5.10 5.09
CA THR A 151 -16.31 3.88 4.56
C THR A 151 -16.04 3.73 3.07
N GLY A 152 -15.93 2.47 2.62
CA GLY A 152 -15.80 2.15 1.22
C GLY A 152 -17.06 2.48 0.40
N MET A 153 -16.90 2.64 -0.90
CA MET A 153 -18.00 2.91 -1.82
C MET A 153 -17.76 2.20 -3.16
N MET A 154 -18.83 1.73 -3.77
CA MET A 154 -18.84 1.33 -5.17
C MET A 154 -19.59 2.37 -5.98
N PHE A 155 -18.93 2.93 -6.99
CA PHE A 155 -19.51 3.96 -7.86
C PHE A 155 -19.61 3.47 -9.30
N GLY A 156 -20.66 3.87 -10.00
CA GLY A 156 -20.86 3.48 -11.41
C GLY A 156 -21.46 2.08 -11.60
N LEU A 157 -22.03 1.48 -10.55
CA LEU A 157 -22.65 0.15 -10.63
C LEU A 157 -23.85 0.15 -11.61
N LYS A 158 -23.87 -0.84 -12.50
CA LYS A 158 -24.93 -1.06 -13.50
C LYS A 158 -25.42 -2.50 -13.43
N GLY A 159 -26.65 -2.76 -13.87
CA GLY A 159 -27.28 -4.08 -13.80
C GLY A 159 -26.54 -5.20 -14.57
N ARG A 160 -25.62 -4.85 -15.47
CA ARG A 160 -24.78 -5.82 -16.19
C ARG A 160 -23.50 -6.20 -15.44
N HIS A 161 -23.12 -5.46 -14.42
CA HIS A 161 -21.93 -5.76 -13.65
C HIS A 161 -22.14 -7.04 -12.81
N THR A 162 -21.10 -7.85 -12.75
CA THR A 162 -21.06 -9.11 -12.00
C THR A 162 -19.93 -9.08 -10.98
N ARG A 163 -19.77 -10.15 -10.19
CA ARG A 163 -18.62 -10.29 -9.27
C ARG A 163 -17.27 -10.11 -9.97
N LYS A 164 -17.17 -10.49 -11.27
CA LYS A 164 -15.94 -10.30 -12.06
C LYS A 164 -15.57 -8.83 -12.22
N HIS A 165 -16.56 -7.98 -12.43
CA HIS A 165 -16.36 -6.53 -12.52
C HIS A 165 -15.95 -5.93 -11.17
N ILE A 166 -16.58 -6.39 -10.07
CA ILE A 166 -16.21 -5.97 -8.70
C ILE A 166 -14.77 -6.36 -8.40
N ASN A 167 -14.41 -7.61 -8.71
CA ASN A 167 -13.04 -8.09 -8.55
C ASN A 167 -12.04 -7.29 -9.39
N ARG A 168 -12.37 -7.02 -10.66
CA ARG A 168 -11.50 -6.21 -11.55
C ARG A 168 -11.37 -4.78 -11.08
N ALA A 169 -12.42 -4.19 -10.51
CA ALA A 169 -12.40 -2.82 -9.98
C ALA A 169 -11.60 -2.71 -8.66
N ALA A 170 -11.43 -3.82 -7.94
CA ALA A 170 -10.64 -3.88 -6.70
C ALA A 170 -9.14 -4.05 -6.96
N LEU A 171 -8.75 -4.44 -8.17
CA LEU A 171 -7.35 -4.60 -8.63
C LEU A 171 -6.82 -3.33 -9.31
#